data_9a0b4df833cc583491b83d65bd792a3e
#
_entry.id   9a0b4df833cc583491b83d65bd792a3e
#
_cell.length_a   1.000
_cell.length_b   1.000
_cell.length_c   1.000
_cell.angle_alpha   90.00
_cell.angle_beta   90.00
_cell.angle_gamma   90.00
#
_symmetry.space_group_name_H-M   'P 1'
#
loop_
_entity.id
_entity.type
_entity.pdbx_description
1 polymer ?
#
loop_
_entity_poly.entity_id
_entity_poly.type
_entity_poly.pdbx_seq_one_letter_code
_entity_poly.pdbx_strand_id
1 'polypeptide(L)'
;MKHGRPSGKPGQIVVLRSGGTSGERVRLGVHDLLNGTFATPRTFFYRQTLDADALADSLRRTLAHHPLLTGRLERDPDGGLSVVCDDAGAMFAVTHSDQVMPDYGPDRSAKPDLRRYIHSVNAFRVVGHDTPLLTVKVTHMRGGGSVLGVAVNHSVVDGSGYLDFLRHWSRTHAGQDGSAAPYDRALLDGLAGEARPAPDDPQYQVVTGRQKFGFIWRVNSRAWKVRTVTVRLTAAEVLALRAAARAGQDRDLPPASSAVALGAHLWRVLGALRDREPGAEERLGIVVGLRAVLKDRLPHGYGGNAVSNTTAVLSARELREEPLAHTVAAVRAAVQRVTPVRVRQEAAFLEAQRQAGRSARVLSRMSLDAFDGTVALNDSGRLPVYTLEFGAGRPFWFEFPASPIPWTALVTPTPDDDHSRDVHLSVPREAADALRSPRWAERLRGAADGPGGL
;
A
#
# COMPACT_ATOMS: atom_id res chain seq x y z
N MET A 1 -24.95 23.01 -25.49
CA MET A 1 -25.66 22.21 -24.48
C MET A 1 -25.14 22.66 -23.11
N LYS A 2 -26.03 23.10 -22.22
CA LYS A 2 -25.67 23.62 -20.90
C LYS A 2 -25.25 22.44 -20.03
N HIS A 3 -23.97 22.28 -19.76
CA HIS A 3 -23.46 21.35 -18.77
C HIS A 3 -23.94 21.86 -17.39
N GLY A 4 -24.94 21.19 -16.81
CA GLY A 4 -25.40 21.48 -15.46
C GLY A 4 -24.26 21.27 -14.47
N ARG A 5 -23.98 22.29 -13.64
CA ARG A 5 -23.09 22.16 -12.48
C ARG A 5 -23.65 21.05 -11.59
N PRO A 6 -22.85 20.03 -11.21
CA PRO A 6 -23.29 19.07 -10.23
C PRO A 6 -23.35 19.78 -8.86
N SER A 7 -24.54 20.08 -8.39
CA SER A 7 -24.72 20.56 -7.01
C SER A 7 -24.53 19.36 -6.08
N GLY A 8 -23.51 19.39 -5.24
CA GLY A 8 -23.24 18.35 -4.25
C GLY A 8 -24.27 18.33 -3.13
N LYS A 9 -25.49 17.91 -3.42
CA LYS A 9 -26.52 17.68 -2.39
C LYS A 9 -26.11 16.52 -1.50
N PRO A 10 -26.36 16.57 -0.18
CA PRO A 10 -26.05 15.49 0.75
C PRO A 10 -26.65 14.14 0.29
N GLY A 11 -25.84 13.09 0.27
CA GLY A 11 -26.25 11.75 -0.12
C GLY A 11 -26.26 11.49 -1.65
N GLN A 12 -25.77 12.43 -2.47
CA GLN A 12 -25.73 12.26 -3.92
C GLN A 12 -24.44 11.55 -4.34
N ILE A 13 -24.59 10.48 -5.10
CA ILE A 13 -23.50 9.83 -5.85
C ILE A 13 -23.58 10.32 -7.29
N VAL A 14 -22.47 10.83 -7.81
CA VAL A 14 -22.36 11.27 -9.20
C VAL A 14 -21.21 10.55 -9.89
N VAL A 15 -21.34 10.33 -11.19
CA VAL A 15 -20.26 9.85 -12.04
C VAL A 15 -19.59 11.06 -12.68
N LEU A 16 -18.32 11.28 -12.35
CA LEU A 16 -17.51 12.33 -12.94
C LEU A 16 -16.80 11.79 -14.18
N ARG A 17 -17.10 12.40 -15.32
CA ARG A 17 -16.42 12.17 -16.59
C ARG A 17 -15.50 13.34 -16.87
N SER A 18 -14.36 13.05 -17.49
CA SER A 18 -13.37 14.08 -17.86
C SER A 18 -13.86 14.96 -19.03
N GLY A 19 -14.75 14.43 -19.85
CA GLY A 19 -15.20 15.04 -21.09
C GLY A 19 -14.29 14.74 -22.28
N GLY A 20 -13.20 14.00 -22.05
CA GLY A 20 -12.30 13.52 -23.10
C GLY A 20 -12.17 12.01 -23.05
N THR A 21 -12.24 11.35 -24.19
CA THR A 21 -11.95 9.92 -24.30
C THR A 21 -10.88 9.71 -25.35
N SER A 22 -9.90 8.85 -25.07
CA SER A 22 -8.96 8.40 -26.10
C SER A 22 -9.51 7.21 -26.88
N GLY A 23 -10.49 6.50 -26.34
CA GLY A 23 -10.95 5.20 -26.86
C GLY A 23 -9.85 4.13 -26.85
N GLU A 24 -8.70 4.47 -26.29
CA GLU A 24 -7.54 3.59 -26.23
C GLU A 24 -7.80 2.41 -25.29
N ARG A 25 -7.25 1.26 -25.67
CA ARG A 25 -7.22 0.06 -24.84
C ARG A 25 -5.80 -0.10 -24.29
N VAL A 26 -5.61 0.27 -23.03
CA VAL A 26 -4.31 0.20 -22.35
C VAL A 26 -4.18 -1.14 -21.66
N ARG A 27 -3.29 -1.98 -22.16
CA ARG A 27 -2.99 -3.28 -21.56
C ARG A 27 -2.25 -3.11 -20.24
N LEU A 28 -2.68 -3.82 -19.22
CA LEU A 28 -2.02 -3.85 -17.92
C LEU A 28 -0.79 -4.75 -17.97
N GLY A 29 0.28 -4.29 -17.32
CA GLY A 29 1.55 -5.00 -17.22
C GLY A 29 1.47 -6.20 -16.27
N VAL A 30 2.45 -7.10 -16.37
CA VAL A 30 2.49 -8.31 -15.54
C VAL A 30 2.56 -8.01 -14.04
N HIS A 31 3.23 -6.91 -13.65
CA HIS A 31 3.26 -6.44 -12.26
C HIS A 31 1.92 -5.84 -11.80
N ASP A 32 1.14 -5.26 -12.72
CA ASP A 32 -0.21 -4.77 -12.42
C ASP A 32 -1.16 -5.93 -12.09
N LEU A 33 -1.02 -7.06 -12.80
CA LEU A 33 -1.87 -8.23 -12.63
C LEU A 33 -1.69 -8.94 -11.28
N LEU A 34 -0.53 -8.78 -10.62
CA LEU A 34 -0.24 -9.34 -9.31
C LEU A 34 -1.11 -8.75 -8.19
N ASN A 35 -1.51 -7.50 -8.33
CA ASN A 35 -2.24 -6.79 -7.30
C ASN A 35 -3.76 -7.07 -7.31
N GLY A 36 -4.22 -7.89 -8.25
CA GLY A 36 -5.63 -8.26 -8.36
C GLY A 36 -6.53 -7.07 -8.67
N THR A 37 -7.81 -7.24 -8.42
CA THR A 37 -8.87 -6.27 -8.78
C THR A 37 -9.46 -5.54 -7.57
N PHE A 38 -8.78 -5.56 -6.41
CA PHE A 38 -9.25 -4.83 -5.25
C PHE A 38 -8.75 -3.37 -5.26
N ALA A 39 -9.51 -2.50 -4.62
CA ALA A 39 -9.14 -1.11 -4.46
C ALA A 39 -8.24 -0.92 -3.24
N THR A 40 -7.41 0.12 -3.30
CA THR A 40 -6.58 0.60 -2.19
C THR A 40 -7.17 1.88 -1.61
N PRO A 41 -8.08 1.78 -0.65
CA PRO A 41 -8.69 2.96 -0.06
C PRO A 41 -7.73 3.63 0.92
N ARG A 42 -7.80 4.96 0.95
CA ARG A 42 -7.12 5.83 1.91
C ARG A 42 -8.03 6.94 2.37
N THR A 43 -7.87 7.38 3.61
CA THR A 43 -8.67 8.47 4.18
C THR A 43 -7.77 9.58 4.71
N PHE A 44 -8.11 10.82 4.33
CA PHE A 44 -7.42 12.04 4.72
C PHE A 44 -8.38 12.91 5.54
N PHE A 45 -7.94 13.37 6.68
CA PHE A 45 -8.77 14.12 7.63
C PHE A 45 -8.33 15.59 7.63
N TYR A 46 -9.27 16.47 7.37
CA TYR A 46 -9.08 17.93 7.30
C TYR A 46 -9.84 18.62 8.42
N ARG A 47 -9.18 19.53 9.13
CA ARG A 47 -9.84 20.30 10.21
C ARG A 47 -10.87 21.29 9.69
N GLN A 48 -10.69 21.80 8.48
CA GLN A 48 -11.64 22.66 7.80
C GLN A 48 -12.53 21.86 6.86
N THR A 49 -13.69 22.41 6.56
CA THR A 49 -14.66 21.81 5.63
C THR A 49 -14.15 21.96 4.20
N LEU A 50 -14.07 20.87 3.48
CA LEU A 50 -13.71 20.83 2.07
C LEU A 50 -14.88 21.32 1.21
N ASP A 51 -14.61 22.14 0.19
CA ASP A 51 -15.58 22.49 -0.84
C ASP A 51 -15.75 21.34 -1.82
N ALA A 52 -16.85 20.61 -1.70
CA ALA A 52 -17.11 19.41 -2.51
C ALA A 52 -17.31 19.74 -4.00
N ASP A 53 -17.89 20.90 -4.34
CA ASP A 53 -18.10 21.31 -5.72
C ASP A 53 -16.77 21.71 -6.38
N ALA A 54 -15.93 22.47 -5.69
CA ALA A 54 -14.60 22.81 -6.15
C ALA A 54 -13.71 21.55 -6.30
N LEU A 55 -13.85 20.58 -5.38
CA LEU A 55 -13.18 19.27 -5.49
C LEU A 55 -13.63 18.49 -6.74
N ALA A 56 -14.94 18.41 -6.98
CA ALA A 56 -15.48 17.70 -8.15
C ALA A 56 -15.02 18.36 -9.46
N ASP A 57 -14.99 19.69 -9.53
CA ASP A 57 -14.55 20.43 -10.71
C ASP A 57 -13.04 20.24 -10.98
N SER A 58 -12.22 20.34 -9.94
CA SER A 58 -10.77 20.10 -10.08
C SER A 58 -10.46 18.63 -10.37
N LEU A 59 -11.21 17.69 -9.78
CA LEU A 59 -11.07 16.28 -10.11
C LEU A 59 -11.36 16.00 -11.58
N ARG A 60 -12.44 16.59 -12.12
CA ARG A 60 -12.80 16.43 -13.54
C ARG A 60 -11.65 16.90 -14.44
N ARG A 61 -11.07 18.08 -14.17
CA ARG A 61 -9.91 18.58 -14.93
C ARG A 61 -8.70 17.65 -14.80
N THR A 62 -8.43 17.14 -13.60
CA THR A 62 -7.33 16.19 -13.38
C THR A 62 -7.54 14.90 -14.15
N LEU A 63 -8.76 14.36 -14.16
CA LEU A 63 -9.10 13.11 -14.84
C LEU A 63 -8.90 13.16 -16.35
N ALA A 64 -8.95 14.33 -16.98
CA ALA A 64 -8.62 14.50 -18.40
C ALA A 64 -7.18 14.07 -18.72
N HIS A 65 -6.29 14.10 -17.73
CA HIS A 65 -4.90 13.67 -17.84
C HIS A 65 -4.66 12.25 -17.32
N HIS A 66 -5.70 11.58 -16.80
CA HIS A 66 -5.63 10.24 -16.22
C HIS A 66 -6.73 9.31 -16.78
N PRO A 67 -6.72 9.03 -18.10
CA PRO A 67 -7.82 8.30 -18.75
C PRO A 67 -8.02 6.88 -18.20
N LEU A 68 -6.98 6.25 -17.65
CA LEU A 68 -7.10 4.96 -16.99
C LEU A 68 -8.08 4.99 -15.79
N LEU A 69 -8.15 6.10 -15.07
CA LEU A 69 -8.96 6.21 -13.85
C LEU A 69 -10.45 6.44 -14.14
N THR A 70 -10.80 6.84 -15.37
CA THR A 70 -12.19 6.97 -15.86
C THR A 70 -12.63 5.79 -16.72
N GLY A 71 -11.72 4.88 -17.06
CA GLY A 71 -11.99 3.70 -17.86
C GLY A 71 -12.59 2.53 -17.08
N ARG A 72 -12.67 1.39 -17.78
CA ARG A 72 -13.17 0.12 -17.22
C ARG A 72 -12.21 -1.02 -17.51
N LEU A 73 -12.14 -1.99 -16.57
CA LEU A 73 -11.31 -3.18 -16.74
C LEU A 73 -12.04 -4.25 -17.56
N GLU A 74 -11.37 -4.72 -18.58
CA GLU A 74 -11.80 -5.84 -19.40
C GLU A 74 -10.76 -6.95 -19.43
N ARG A 75 -11.21 -8.15 -19.70
CA ARG A 75 -10.35 -9.32 -19.87
C ARG A 75 -9.90 -9.43 -21.31
N ASP A 76 -8.61 -9.65 -21.51
CA ASP A 76 -8.04 -9.94 -22.80
C ASP A 76 -8.20 -11.43 -23.15
N PRO A 77 -8.17 -11.80 -24.44
CA PRO A 77 -8.30 -13.19 -24.89
C PRO A 77 -7.24 -14.13 -24.29
N ASP A 78 -6.05 -13.63 -23.99
CA ASP A 78 -4.95 -14.37 -23.37
C ASP A 78 -5.03 -14.41 -21.83
N GLY A 79 -6.14 -13.92 -21.25
CA GLY A 79 -6.34 -13.90 -19.80
C GLY A 79 -5.71 -12.71 -19.07
N GLY A 80 -5.02 -11.81 -19.77
CA GLY A 80 -4.58 -10.51 -19.28
C GLY A 80 -5.77 -9.58 -19.00
N LEU A 81 -5.46 -8.37 -18.57
CA LEU A 81 -6.44 -7.31 -18.36
C LEU A 81 -6.01 -6.05 -19.10
N SER A 82 -7.00 -5.33 -19.64
CA SER A 82 -6.81 -4.01 -20.22
C SER A 82 -7.78 -3.01 -19.61
N VAL A 83 -7.40 -1.75 -19.57
CA VAL A 83 -8.34 -0.65 -19.30
C VAL A 83 -8.80 -0.08 -20.62
N VAL A 84 -10.12 -0.07 -20.84
CA VAL A 84 -10.74 0.65 -21.95
C VAL A 84 -10.98 2.08 -21.48
N CYS A 85 -10.29 3.03 -22.12
CA CYS A 85 -10.33 4.46 -21.79
C CYS A 85 -11.51 5.15 -22.48
N ASP A 86 -12.72 4.75 -22.13
CA ASP A 86 -14.00 5.19 -22.71
C ASP A 86 -14.66 6.35 -21.96
N ASP A 87 -13.95 6.91 -20.95
CA ASP A 87 -14.47 7.94 -20.05
C ASP A 87 -15.82 7.57 -19.38
N ALA A 88 -16.00 6.27 -19.06
CA ALA A 88 -17.17 5.82 -18.31
C ALA A 88 -17.28 6.51 -16.94
N GLY A 89 -16.16 7.03 -16.42
CA GLY A 89 -16.10 7.97 -15.33
C GLY A 89 -15.73 7.36 -13.98
N ALA A 90 -15.35 8.26 -13.05
CA ALA A 90 -15.06 7.99 -11.65
C ALA A 90 -16.28 8.27 -10.77
N MET A 91 -16.42 7.56 -9.66
CA MET A 91 -17.50 7.81 -8.71
C MET A 91 -17.10 8.90 -7.73
N PHE A 92 -17.97 9.88 -7.52
CA PHE A 92 -17.82 10.93 -6.53
C PHE A 92 -19.07 11.01 -5.64
N ALA A 93 -18.89 11.01 -4.32
CA ALA A 93 -19.98 11.04 -3.38
C ALA A 93 -19.75 12.13 -2.31
N VAL A 94 -20.82 12.79 -1.89
CA VAL A 94 -20.80 13.73 -0.76
C VAL A 94 -21.78 13.25 0.30
N THR A 95 -21.32 13.15 1.54
CA THR A 95 -22.15 12.72 2.67
C THR A 95 -21.90 13.61 3.90
N HIS A 96 -22.87 13.57 4.83
CA HIS A 96 -22.72 14.20 6.13
C HIS A 96 -22.69 13.12 7.22
N SER A 97 -21.94 13.38 8.26
CA SER A 97 -21.84 12.50 9.43
C SER A 97 -22.29 13.26 10.69
N ASP A 98 -23.09 12.61 11.50
CA ASP A 98 -23.47 13.11 12.82
C ASP A 98 -22.34 13.01 13.85
N GLN A 99 -21.22 12.39 13.47
CA GLN A 99 -20.04 12.29 14.32
C GLN A 99 -19.21 13.58 14.22
N VAL A 100 -18.63 13.97 15.34
CA VAL A 100 -17.59 15.02 15.35
C VAL A 100 -16.28 14.46 14.81
N MET A 101 -15.42 15.37 14.32
CA MET A 101 -14.08 14.99 13.86
C MET A 101 -13.33 14.27 14.99
N PRO A 102 -12.80 13.06 14.77
CA PRO A 102 -12.03 12.37 15.79
C PRO A 102 -10.79 13.19 16.17
N ASP A 103 -10.49 13.24 17.46
CA ASP A 103 -9.21 13.77 17.91
C ASP A 103 -8.17 12.66 17.81
N TYR A 104 -7.31 12.81 16.82
CA TYR A 104 -6.26 11.85 16.53
C TYR A 104 -4.95 12.25 17.21
N GLY A 105 -4.61 11.57 18.29
CA GLY A 105 -3.34 11.70 18.99
C GLY A 105 -2.42 10.47 18.81
N PRO A 106 -1.17 10.52 19.28
CA PRO A 106 -0.20 9.44 19.14
C PRO A 106 -0.58 8.13 19.87
N ASP A 107 -1.40 8.22 20.92
CA ASP A 107 -1.73 7.09 21.82
C ASP A 107 -3.08 6.44 21.52
N ARG A 108 -3.50 6.43 20.27
CA ARG A 108 -4.81 5.92 19.88
C ARG A 108 -5.01 4.44 20.16
N SER A 109 -5.97 4.15 21.02
CA SER A 109 -6.43 2.80 21.33
C SER A 109 -7.52 2.28 20.39
N ALA A 110 -8.25 3.16 19.68
CA ALA A 110 -9.34 2.78 18.79
C ALA A 110 -9.22 3.49 17.44
N LYS A 111 -9.25 2.71 16.34
CA LYS A 111 -9.40 3.25 14.99
C LYS A 111 -10.87 3.45 14.67
N PRO A 112 -11.26 4.57 14.04
CA PRO A 112 -12.62 4.71 13.54
C PRO A 112 -12.90 3.63 12.48
N ASP A 113 -14.18 3.30 12.29
CA ASP A 113 -14.59 2.47 11.16
C ASP A 113 -14.43 3.26 9.85
N LEU A 114 -13.27 3.13 9.23
CA LEU A 114 -12.91 3.86 8.01
C LEU A 114 -13.82 3.55 6.82
N ARG A 115 -14.54 2.40 6.85
CA ARG A 115 -15.49 2.03 5.80
C ARG A 115 -16.60 3.06 5.63
N ARG A 116 -16.90 3.84 6.68
CA ARG A 116 -17.88 4.94 6.62
C ARG A 116 -17.45 6.09 5.71
N TYR A 117 -16.14 6.30 5.59
CA TYR A 117 -15.54 7.40 4.83
C TYR A 117 -15.08 7.02 3.43
N ILE A 118 -15.29 5.78 3.04
CA ILE A 118 -14.85 5.23 1.75
C ILE A 118 -16.08 4.72 1.00
N HIS A 119 -16.07 4.86 -0.32
CA HIS A 119 -16.98 4.12 -1.16
C HIS A 119 -16.24 2.89 -1.70
N SER A 120 -16.63 1.71 -1.22
CA SER A 120 -16.02 0.45 -1.63
C SER A 120 -16.73 -0.13 -2.84
N VAL A 121 -15.98 -0.62 -3.82
CA VAL A 121 -16.49 -1.40 -4.93
C VAL A 121 -16.24 -2.89 -4.71
N ASN A 122 -17.10 -3.72 -5.28
CA ASN A 122 -16.94 -5.17 -5.20
C ASN A 122 -15.83 -5.62 -6.15
N ALA A 123 -14.71 -6.09 -5.61
CA ALA A 123 -13.56 -6.53 -6.38
C ALA A 123 -13.87 -7.67 -7.39
N PHE A 124 -14.91 -8.49 -7.13
CA PHE A 124 -15.34 -9.56 -8.03
C PHE A 124 -16.15 -9.05 -9.23
N ARG A 125 -16.59 -7.79 -9.19
CA ARG A 125 -17.38 -7.15 -10.25
C ARG A 125 -16.63 -6.05 -10.98
N VAL A 126 -15.31 -5.98 -10.87
CA VAL A 126 -14.52 -4.92 -11.52
C VAL A 126 -14.23 -5.25 -12.98
N VAL A 127 -13.94 -6.53 -13.28
CA VAL A 127 -13.57 -6.95 -14.64
C VAL A 127 -14.82 -7.29 -15.44
N GLY A 128 -14.99 -6.65 -16.59
CA GLY A 128 -16.12 -6.89 -17.50
C GLY A 128 -17.45 -6.31 -17.02
N HIS A 129 -17.42 -5.37 -16.07
CA HIS A 129 -18.61 -4.70 -15.55
C HIS A 129 -18.39 -3.18 -15.49
N ASP A 130 -19.50 -2.42 -15.47
CA ASP A 130 -19.46 -0.97 -15.28
C ASP A 130 -19.16 -0.60 -13.82
N THR A 131 -17.95 -0.96 -13.39
CA THR A 131 -17.46 -0.68 -12.04
C THR A 131 -16.30 0.31 -12.12
N PRO A 132 -16.39 1.48 -11.46
CA PRO A 132 -15.37 2.51 -11.52
C PRO A 132 -14.05 2.05 -10.89
N LEU A 133 -12.93 2.46 -11.49
CA LEU A 133 -11.57 2.21 -10.99
C LEU A 133 -11.13 3.23 -9.95
N LEU A 134 -11.80 4.38 -9.89
CA LEU A 134 -11.60 5.43 -8.90
C LEU A 134 -12.93 5.75 -8.22
N THR A 135 -12.92 5.80 -6.90
CA THR A 135 -14.02 6.32 -6.10
C THR A 135 -13.52 7.37 -5.12
N VAL A 136 -14.26 8.47 -5.01
CA VAL A 136 -13.99 9.56 -4.08
C VAL A 136 -15.23 9.79 -3.22
N LYS A 137 -15.03 9.93 -1.92
CA LYS A 137 -16.09 10.28 -0.97
C LYS A 137 -15.65 11.40 -0.07
N VAL A 138 -16.38 12.49 -0.11
CA VAL A 138 -16.26 13.61 0.85
C VAL A 138 -17.30 13.41 1.94
N THR A 139 -16.87 13.36 3.19
CA THR A 139 -17.76 13.28 4.35
C THR A 139 -17.58 14.52 5.21
N HIS A 140 -18.58 15.38 5.28
CA HIS A 140 -18.60 16.52 6.17
C HIS A 140 -18.97 16.08 7.58
N MET A 141 -18.18 16.50 8.56
CA MET A 141 -18.34 16.10 9.95
C MET A 141 -19.18 17.12 10.72
N ARG A 142 -19.95 16.63 11.70
CA ARG A 142 -20.67 17.51 12.61
C ARG A 142 -19.68 18.43 13.37
N GLY A 143 -19.98 19.71 13.41
CA GLY A 143 -19.13 20.72 14.06
C GLY A 143 -17.97 21.23 13.20
N GLY A 144 -17.86 20.77 11.96
CA GLY A 144 -16.85 21.22 10.99
C GLY A 144 -15.79 20.16 10.67
N GLY A 145 -15.00 20.45 9.64
CA GLY A 145 -14.02 19.54 9.08
C GLY A 145 -14.61 18.54 8.10
N SER A 146 -13.73 17.87 7.35
CA SER A 146 -14.13 16.86 6.37
C SER A 146 -13.16 15.69 6.34
N VAL A 147 -13.67 14.54 5.96
CA VAL A 147 -12.87 13.36 5.64
C VAL A 147 -12.97 13.11 4.14
N LEU A 148 -11.81 13.06 3.46
CA LEU A 148 -11.68 12.71 2.06
C LEU A 148 -11.26 11.24 1.96
N GLY A 149 -12.17 10.39 1.54
CA GLY A 149 -11.90 8.98 1.23
C GLY A 149 -11.68 8.82 -0.27
N VAL A 150 -10.54 8.25 -0.65
CA VAL A 150 -10.22 7.95 -2.05
C VAL A 150 -9.84 6.49 -2.16
N ALA A 151 -10.41 5.78 -3.13
CA ALA A 151 -10.03 4.40 -3.42
C ALA A 151 -9.75 4.25 -4.92
N VAL A 152 -8.56 3.75 -5.23
CA VAL A 152 -8.12 3.45 -6.60
C VAL A 152 -7.91 1.96 -6.73
N ASN A 153 -8.30 1.38 -7.86
CA ASN A 153 -8.04 -0.03 -8.14
C ASN A 153 -6.53 -0.28 -8.21
N HIS A 154 -6.06 -1.27 -7.46
CA HIS A 154 -4.61 -1.52 -7.31
C HIS A 154 -3.97 -2.04 -8.60
N SER A 155 -4.74 -2.61 -9.53
CA SER A 155 -4.21 -3.05 -10.82
C SER A 155 -3.78 -1.90 -11.73
N VAL A 156 -4.18 -0.65 -11.44
CA VAL A 156 -3.81 0.49 -12.29
C VAL A 156 -2.70 1.38 -11.69
N VAL A 157 -2.52 1.36 -10.36
CA VAL A 157 -1.49 2.15 -9.69
C VAL A 157 -0.95 1.44 -8.44
N ASP A 158 0.32 1.64 -8.12
CA ASP A 158 0.89 1.35 -6.81
C ASP A 158 0.77 2.56 -5.86
N GLY A 159 1.37 2.45 -4.65
CA GLY A 159 1.34 3.51 -3.65
C GLY A 159 1.92 4.84 -4.14
N SER A 160 2.98 4.82 -4.93
CA SER A 160 3.61 6.02 -5.50
C SER A 160 2.73 6.65 -6.58
N GLY A 161 2.28 5.85 -7.57
CA GLY A 161 1.40 6.32 -8.63
C GLY A 161 0.06 6.85 -8.10
N TYR A 162 -0.47 6.24 -7.03
CA TYR A 162 -1.65 6.73 -6.32
C TYR A 162 -1.42 8.14 -5.74
N LEU A 163 -0.27 8.39 -5.10
CA LEU A 163 0.03 9.71 -4.54
C LEU A 163 0.38 10.74 -5.59
N ASP A 164 1.05 10.34 -6.66
CA ASP A 164 1.32 11.24 -7.78
C ASP A 164 0.02 11.73 -8.42
N PHE A 165 -0.98 10.85 -8.56
CA PHE A 165 -2.34 11.25 -8.95
C PHE A 165 -2.96 12.25 -7.97
N LEU A 166 -2.92 12.00 -6.67
CA LEU A 166 -3.48 12.92 -5.67
C LEU A 166 -2.76 14.26 -5.62
N ARG A 167 -1.44 14.26 -5.79
CA ARG A 167 -0.65 15.50 -5.88
C ARG A 167 -0.99 16.30 -7.13
N HIS A 168 -1.16 15.62 -8.27
CA HIS A 168 -1.64 16.28 -9.48
C HIS A 168 -3.02 16.90 -9.23
N TRP A 169 -3.95 16.15 -8.63
CA TRP A 169 -5.27 16.69 -8.28
C TRP A 169 -5.20 17.89 -7.32
N SER A 170 -4.39 17.82 -6.26
CA SER A 170 -4.18 18.93 -5.33
C SER A 170 -3.63 20.19 -6.03
N ARG A 171 -2.65 20.04 -6.94
CA ARG A 171 -2.11 21.14 -7.74
C ARG A 171 -3.15 21.72 -8.69
N THR A 172 -3.90 20.90 -9.40
CA THR A 172 -5.01 21.33 -10.28
C THR A 172 -6.09 22.08 -9.48
N HIS A 173 -6.37 21.61 -8.25
CA HIS A 173 -7.29 22.29 -7.35
C HIS A 173 -6.81 23.68 -6.96
N ALA A 174 -5.52 23.83 -6.73
CA ALA A 174 -4.86 25.13 -6.47
C ALA A 174 -4.68 26.03 -7.72
N GLY A 175 -5.23 25.62 -8.87
CA GLY A 175 -5.08 26.37 -10.14
C GLY A 175 -3.70 26.27 -10.77
N GLN A 176 -2.90 25.30 -10.37
CA GLN A 176 -1.57 25.07 -10.92
C GLN A 176 -1.64 23.99 -12.03
N ASP A 177 -0.94 24.24 -13.13
CA ASP A 177 -0.81 23.23 -14.17
C ASP A 177 0.04 22.05 -13.67
N GLY A 178 -0.38 20.86 -14.02
CA GLY A 178 0.30 19.61 -13.71
C GLY A 178 0.34 18.70 -14.93
N SER A 179 1.45 17.97 -15.11
CA SER A 179 1.52 16.87 -16.06
C SER A 179 1.16 15.57 -15.38
N ALA A 180 0.42 14.70 -16.08
CA ALA A 180 0.19 13.35 -15.62
C ALA A 180 1.48 12.54 -15.58
N ALA A 181 1.56 11.58 -14.68
CA ALA A 181 2.61 10.58 -14.68
C ALA A 181 2.55 9.73 -15.96
N PRO A 182 3.68 9.33 -16.56
CA PRO A 182 3.68 8.43 -17.71
C PRO A 182 3.13 7.05 -17.32
N TYR A 183 2.25 6.53 -18.17
CA TYR A 183 1.57 5.24 -17.95
C TYR A 183 2.07 4.14 -18.88
N ASP A 184 3.21 4.29 -19.52
CA ASP A 184 3.73 3.30 -20.46
C ASP A 184 4.13 2.00 -19.75
N ARG A 185 3.23 1.02 -19.79
CA ARG A 185 3.44 -0.32 -19.20
C ARG A 185 4.53 -1.12 -19.91
N ALA A 186 4.81 -0.81 -21.17
CA ALA A 186 5.83 -1.50 -21.94
C ALA A 186 7.24 -1.34 -21.36
N LEU A 187 7.48 -0.29 -20.58
CA LEU A 187 8.76 -0.07 -19.88
C LEU A 187 9.12 -1.19 -18.90
N LEU A 188 8.15 -1.75 -18.19
CA LEU A 188 8.37 -2.90 -17.31
C LEU A 188 8.16 -4.24 -18.03
N ASP A 189 7.13 -4.34 -18.86
CA ASP A 189 6.80 -5.57 -19.58
C ASP A 189 7.91 -5.94 -20.58
N GLY A 190 8.55 -4.95 -21.20
CA GLY A 190 9.70 -5.17 -22.09
C GLY A 190 10.87 -5.90 -21.43
N LEU A 191 11.01 -5.79 -20.09
CA LEU A 191 12.02 -6.51 -19.33
C LEU A 191 11.84 -8.03 -19.38
N ALA A 192 10.61 -8.52 -19.58
CA ALA A 192 10.33 -9.95 -19.69
C ALA A 192 11.03 -10.60 -20.87
N GLY A 193 11.20 -9.89 -21.99
CA GLY A 193 11.93 -10.37 -23.16
C GLY A 193 13.45 -10.45 -22.99
N GLU A 194 13.98 -9.82 -21.93
CA GLU A 194 15.43 -9.77 -21.65
C GLU A 194 15.92 -10.96 -20.79
N ALA A 195 15.04 -11.86 -20.37
CA ALA A 195 15.40 -13.02 -19.57
C ALA A 195 14.62 -14.28 -19.99
N ARG A 196 15.19 -15.43 -19.74
CA ARG A 196 14.46 -16.69 -19.90
C ARG A 196 13.54 -16.91 -18.69
N PRO A 197 12.27 -17.30 -18.90
CA PRO A 197 11.37 -17.61 -17.81
C PRO A 197 11.88 -18.85 -17.05
N ALA A 198 11.97 -18.74 -15.74
CA ALA A 198 12.19 -19.88 -14.87
C ALA A 198 10.86 -20.63 -14.64
N PRO A 199 10.88 -21.95 -14.36
CA PRO A 199 9.66 -22.69 -14.05
C PRO A 199 9.00 -22.22 -12.77
N ASP A 200 9.80 -21.74 -11.81
CA ASP A 200 9.37 -21.27 -10.49
C ASP A 200 9.95 -19.90 -10.17
N ASP A 201 9.32 -19.21 -9.23
CA ASP A 201 9.80 -17.96 -8.65
C ASP A 201 9.79 -18.03 -7.12
N PRO A 202 10.86 -17.60 -6.42
CA PRO A 202 10.94 -17.70 -4.97
C PRO A 202 9.92 -16.80 -4.24
N GLN A 203 9.40 -15.76 -4.91
CA GLN A 203 8.47 -14.80 -4.29
C GLN A 203 7.01 -15.04 -4.67
N TYR A 204 6.76 -15.85 -5.70
CA TYR A 204 5.43 -16.11 -6.21
C TYR A 204 5.13 -17.60 -6.32
N GLN A 205 3.86 -17.92 -6.20
CA GLN A 205 3.37 -19.29 -6.37
C GLN A 205 2.19 -19.31 -7.34
N VAL A 206 2.22 -20.24 -8.27
CA VAL A 206 1.06 -20.53 -9.10
C VAL A 206 0.17 -21.52 -8.36
N VAL A 207 -0.96 -21.04 -7.88
CA VAL A 207 -1.90 -21.84 -7.08
C VAL A 207 -2.99 -22.45 -7.96
N THR A 208 -3.53 -23.59 -7.54
CA THR A 208 -4.76 -24.14 -8.13
C THR A 208 -5.99 -23.30 -7.76
N GLY A 209 -7.07 -23.42 -8.49
CA GLY A 209 -8.33 -22.74 -8.14
C GLY A 209 -8.82 -23.08 -6.73
N ARG A 210 -8.65 -24.36 -6.31
CA ARG A 210 -9.01 -24.82 -4.97
C ARG A 210 -8.14 -24.17 -3.89
N GLN A 211 -6.82 -24.05 -4.11
CA GLN A 211 -5.91 -23.37 -3.17
C GLN A 211 -6.23 -21.87 -3.08
N LYS A 212 -6.49 -21.20 -4.22
CA LYS A 212 -6.90 -19.80 -4.23
C LYS A 212 -8.21 -19.57 -3.47
N PHE A 213 -9.21 -20.41 -3.71
CA PHE A 213 -10.47 -20.35 -2.97
C PHE A 213 -10.25 -20.56 -1.48
N GLY A 214 -9.46 -21.57 -1.09
CA GLY A 214 -9.10 -21.83 0.30
C GLY A 214 -8.39 -20.65 0.97
N PHE A 215 -7.47 -19.97 0.25
CA PHE A 215 -6.82 -18.76 0.72
C PHE A 215 -7.82 -17.62 0.95
N ILE A 216 -8.65 -17.31 -0.05
CA ILE A 216 -9.69 -16.25 0.06
C ILE A 216 -10.65 -16.55 1.21
N TRP A 217 -11.09 -17.80 1.34
CA TRP A 217 -11.93 -18.24 2.44
C TRP A 217 -11.25 -18.06 3.80
N ARG A 218 -9.97 -18.44 3.93
CA ARG A 218 -9.17 -18.28 5.15
C ARG A 218 -9.05 -16.82 5.55
N VAL A 219 -8.77 -15.92 4.59
CA VAL A 219 -8.70 -14.47 4.83
C VAL A 219 -10.03 -13.95 5.34
N ASN A 220 -11.13 -14.22 4.63
CA ASN A 220 -12.45 -13.68 4.98
C ASN A 220 -12.99 -14.26 6.29
N SER A 221 -12.84 -15.57 6.51
CA SER A 221 -13.33 -16.23 7.73
C SER A 221 -12.57 -15.87 9.00
N ARG A 222 -11.32 -15.35 8.85
CA ARG A 222 -10.47 -14.95 9.98
C ARG A 222 -10.28 -13.45 10.12
N ALA A 223 -10.74 -12.65 9.17
CA ALA A 223 -10.59 -11.18 9.19
C ALA A 223 -11.12 -10.55 10.49
N TRP A 224 -12.22 -11.07 11.05
CA TRP A 224 -12.79 -10.59 12.30
C TRP A 224 -11.92 -10.87 13.55
N LYS A 225 -10.96 -11.81 13.45
CA LYS A 225 -9.97 -12.11 14.50
C LYS A 225 -8.74 -11.22 14.44
N VAL A 226 -8.54 -10.49 13.33
CA VAL A 226 -7.40 -9.58 13.17
C VAL A 226 -7.75 -8.24 13.81
N ARG A 227 -6.78 -7.68 14.53
CA ARG A 227 -6.85 -6.33 15.13
C ARG A 227 -5.64 -5.53 14.70
N THR A 228 -5.83 -4.24 14.53
CA THR A 228 -4.72 -3.34 14.27
C THR A 228 -4.33 -2.58 15.54
N VAL A 229 -3.05 -2.65 15.86
CA VAL A 229 -2.40 -1.81 16.87
C VAL A 229 -1.59 -0.76 16.14
N THR A 230 -1.76 0.50 16.49
CA THR A 230 -0.95 1.60 15.93
C THR A 230 -0.06 2.14 17.04
N VAL A 231 1.23 2.23 16.73
CA VAL A 231 2.24 2.80 17.64
C VAL A 231 2.98 3.88 16.88
N ARG A 232 3.11 5.06 17.50
CA ARG A 232 3.99 6.11 17.00
C ARG A 232 5.39 5.89 17.55
N LEU A 233 6.35 5.84 16.65
CA LEU A 233 7.77 5.93 16.95
C LEU A 233 8.22 7.36 16.67
N THR A 234 8.72 8.02 17.67
CA THR A 234 9.29 9.38 17.57
C THR A 234 10.55 9.39 16.72
N ALA A 235 10.95 10.55 16.22
CA ALA A 235 12.21 10.72 15.51
C ALA A 235 13.41 10.22 16.32
N ALA A 236 13.42 10.48 17.63
CA ALA A 236 14.46 10.03 18.54
C ALA A 236 14.52 8.50 18.65
N GLU A 237 13.36 7.82 18.77
CA GLU A 237 13.28 6.36 18.81
C GLU A 237 13.74 5.73 17.48
N VAL A 238 13.32 6.29 16.34
CA VAL A 238 13.79 5.85 15.02
C VAL A 238 15.30 6.03 14.86
N LEU A 239 15.85 7.14 15.37
CA LEU A 239 17.29 7.39 15.34
C LEU A 239 18.05 6.42 16.28
N ALA A 240 17.52 6.14 17.48
CA ALA A 240 18.08 5.17 18.41
C ALA A 240 18.09 3.75 17.81
N LEU A 241 17.02 3.32 17.13
CA LEU A 241 16.99 2.04 16.41
C LEU A 241 18.05 1.97 15.31
N ARG A 242 18.29 3.06 14.57
CA ARG A 242 19.36 3.12 13.57
C ARG A 242 20.75 3.03 14.20
N ALA A 243 20.95 3.67 15.35
CA ALA A 243 22.20 3.60 16.09
C ALA A 243 22.45 2.17 16.61
N ALA A 244 21.44 1.52 17.20
CA ALA A 244 21.50 0.12 17.62
C ALA A 244 21.76 -0.82 16.44
N ALA A 245 21.12 -0.59 15.30
CA ALA A 245 21.37 -1.34 14.07
C ALA A 245 22.82 -1.18 13.55
N ARG A 246 23.48 -0.04 13.84
CA ARG A 246 24.88 0.21 13.48
C ARG A 246 25.87 -0.46 14.42
N ALA A 247 25.51 -0.61 15.69
CA ALA A 247 26.34 -1.26 16.69
C ALA A 247 26.57 -2.73 16.29
N GLY A 248 27.83 -3.14 16.13
CA GLY A 248 28.20 -4.50 15.69
C GLY A 248 28.17 -4.74 14.18
N GLN A 249 27.88 -3.71 13.36
CA GLN A 249 28.07 -3.80 11.91
C GLN A 249 29.52 -3.47 11.53
N ASP A 250 29.97 -4.06 10.42
CA ASP A 250 31.22 -3.66 9.78
C ASP A 250 31.19 -2.15 9.46
N ARG A 251 32.25 -1.44 9.83
CA ARG A 251 32.37 0.01 9.65
C ARG A 251 32.44 0.42 8.19
N ASP A 252 32.90 -0.46 7.32
CA ASP A 252 33.01 -0.22 5.88
C ASP A 252 31.65 -0.31 5.16
N LEU A 253 30.63 -0.92 5.79
CA LEU A 253 29.29 -0.95 5.26
C LEU A 253 28.56 0.38 5.49
N PRO A 254 27.79 0.87 4.48
CA PRO A 254 26.95 2.04 4.67
C PRO A 254 25.93 1.81 5.79
N PRO A 255 25.56 2.85 6.56
CA PRO A 255 24.54 2.74 7.61
C PRO A 255 23.22 2.17 7.07
N ALA A 256 22.54 1.39 7.90
CA ALA A 256 21.21 0.92 7.55
C ALA A 256 20.23 2.10 7.39
N SER A 257 19.35 2.02 6.38
CA SER A 257 18.24 2.98 6.26
C SER A 257 17.25 2.80 7.42
N SER A 258 16.48 3.86 7.73
CA SER A 258 15.41 3.76 8.74
C SER A 258 14.45 2.61 8.45
N ALA A 259 14.10 2.39 7.18
CA ALA A 259 13.23 1.29 6.75
C ALA A 259 13.80 -0.09 7.09
N VAL A 260 15.09 -0.30 6.84
CA VAL A 260 15.77 -1.58 7.15
C VAL A 260 15.89 -1.78 8.65
N ALA A 261 16.31 -0.76 9.40
CA ALA A 261 16.46 -0.85 10.85
C ALA A 261 15.12 -1.09 11.55
N LEU A 262 14.09 -0.32 11.14
CA LEU A 262 12.73 -0.47 11.68
C LEU A 262 12.12 -1.81 11.30
N GLY A 263 12.26 -2.24 10.04
CA GLY A 263 11.76 -3.54 9.59
C GLY A 263 12.37 -4.71 10.36
N ALA A 264 13.69 -4.68 10.60
CA ALA A 264 14.41 -5.67 11.39
C ALA A 264 13.92 -5.68 12.86
N HIS A 265 13.76 -4.50 13.46
CA HIS A 265 13.25 -4.36 14.82
C HIS A 265 11.83 -4.91 14.96
N LEU A 266 10.90 -4.50 14.08
CA LEU A 266 9.53 -4.99 14.10
C LEU A 266 9.44 -6.50 13.90
N TRP A 267 10.29 -7.08 13.05
CA TRP A 267 10.35 -8.53 12.85
C TRP A 267 10.79 -9.25 14.13
N ARG A 268 11.81 -8.74 14.84
CA ARG A 268 12.24 -9.27 16.15
C ARG A 268 11.12 -9.24 17.18
N VAL A 269 10.46 -8.10 17.33
CA VAL A 269 9.36 -7.93 18.30
C VAL A 269 8.20 -8.89 17.98
N LEU A 270 7.79 -8.99 16.73
CA LEU A 270 6.71 -9.86 16.31
C LEU A 270 7.10 -11.35 16.37
N GLY A 271 8.36 -11.69 16.08
CA GLY A 271 8.89 -13.03 16.23
C GLY A 271 8.94 -13.48 17.68
N ALA A 272 9.41 -12.59 18.58
CA ALA A 272 9.40 -12.85 20.02
C ALA A 272 7.96 -13.01 20.59
N LEU A 273 7.01 -12.21 20.07
CA LEU A 273 5.60 -12.31 20.49
C LEU A 273 4.96 -13.63 20.05
N ARG A 274 5.39 -14.19 18.91
CA ARG A 274 4.89 -15.49 18.43
C ARG A 274 5.44 -16.68 19.18
N ASP A 275 6.59 -16.53 19.79
CA ASP A 275 7.26 -17.52 20.63
C ASP A 275 7.30 -18.93 20.01
N ARG A 276 7.77 -19.00 18.76
CA ARG A 276 7.87 -20.28 18.03
C ARG A 276 9.08 -21.09 18.52
N GLU A 277 9.07 -22.39 18.25
CA GLU A 277 10.19 -23.27 18.53
C GLU A 277 11.52 -22.71 18.00
N PRO A 278 12.64 -22.86 18.72
CA PRO A 278 13.92 -22.23 18.38
C PRO A 278 14.40 -22.50 16.95
N GLY A 279 14.15 -23.71 16.44
CA GLY A 279 14.52 -24.12 15.07
C GLY A 279 13.49 -23.73 14.01
N ALA A 280 12.36 -23.15 14.38
CA ALA A 280 11.32 -22.78 13.42
C ALA A 280 11.82 -21.63 12.52
N GLU A 281 11.50 -21.74 11.24
CA GLU A 281 11.83 -20.69 10.27
C GLU A 281 10.90 -19.50 10.41
N GLU A 282 11.49 -18.33 10.62
CA GLU A 282 10.83 -17.03 10.66
C GLU A 282 11.12 -16.28 9.35
N ARG A 283 10.09 -15.66 8.77
CA ARG A 283 10.19 -14.97 7.49
C ARG A 283 9.70 -13.53 7.61
N LEU A 284 10.45 -12.61 6.98
CA LEU A 284 10.01 -11.23 6.75
C LEU A 284 9.85 -11.02 5.24
N GLY A 285 8.63 -10.96 4.76
CA GLY A 285 8.31 -10.52 3.40
C GLY A 285 8.34 -9.00 3.31
N ILE A 286 9.05 -8.46 2.35
CA ILE A 286 9.31 -7.03 2.21
C ILE A 286 8.87 -6.58 0.82
N VAL A 287 8.05 -5.54 0.77
CA VAL A 287 7.70 -4.85 -0.49
C VAL A 287 8.83 -3.90 -0.87
N VAL A 288 9.35 -4.02 -2.09
CA VAL A 288 10.47 -3.21 -2.61
C VAL A 288 10.00 -2.40 -3.83
N GLY A 289 10.16 -1.09 -3.77
CA GLY A 289 9.89 -0.20 -4.90
C GLY A 289 10.94 -0.34 -6.00
N LEU A 290 10.50 -0.61 -7.23
CA LEU A 290 11.39 -0.84 -8.37
C LEU A 290 11.93 0.43 -9.02
N ARG A 291 11.33 1.60 -8.75
CA ARG A 291 11.78 2.87 -9.36
C ARG A 291 13.24 3.20 -9.01
N ALA A 292 13.68 2.90 -7.79
CA ALA A 292 15.06 3.07 -7.38
C ALA A 292 16.00 1.99 -7.96
N VAL A 293 15.50 0.76 -8.14
CA VAL A 293 16.26 -0.36 -8.71
C VAL A 293 16.47 -0.19 -10.22
N LEU A 294 15.46 0.36 -10.89
CA LEU A 294 15.40 0.54 -12.35
C LEU A 294 15.51 2.03 -12.77
N LYS A 295 16.19 2.86 -11.98
CA LYS A 295 16.26 4.32 -12.19
C LYS A 295 16.66 4.75 -13.60
N ASP A 296 17.45 3.92 -14.29
CA ASP A 296 17.92 4.17 -15.66
C ASP A 296 16.92 3.69 -16.75
N ARG A 297 15.86 3.00 -16.34
CA ARG A 297 14.85 2.39 -17.22
C ARG A 297 13.44 2.95 -16.98
N LEU A 298 13.11 3.29 -15.74
CA LEU A 298 11.81 3.86 -15.39
C LEU A 298 11.91 5.37 -15.22
N PRO A 299 11.06 6.15 -15.90
CA PRO A 299 11.02 7.58 -15.71
C PRO A 299 10.55 7.91 -14.28
N HIS A 300 11.00 9.07 -13.80
CA HIS A 300 10.49 9.65 -12.56
C HIS A 300 8.98 9.83 -12.69
N GLY A 301 8.21 9.32 -11.74
CA GLY A 301 6.76 9.42 -11.77
C GLY A 301 6.06 8.34 -12.62
N TYR A 302 6.72 7.22 -12.96
CA TYR A 302 6.04 6.09 -13.60
C TYR A 302 4.77 5.69 -12.83
N GLY A 303 3.62 5.76 -13.50
CA GLY A 303 2.29 5.67 -12.87
C GLY A 303 1.75 4.25 -12.66
N GLY A 304 2.44 3.20 -13.17
CA GLY A 304 2.03 1.80 -12.99
C GLY A 304 2.55 1.16 -11.71
N ASN A 305 2.26 -0.12 -11.53
CA ASN A 305 2.81 -0.90 -10.43
C ASN A 305 4.29 -1.22 -10.69
N ALA A 306 5.16 -0.54 -9.95
CA ALA A 306 6.59 -0.75 -9.98
C ALA A 306 7.06 -1.22 -8.60
N VAL A 307 6.58 -2.39 -8.20
CA VAL A 307 6.91 -3.03 -6.92
C VAL A 307 7.23 -4.50 -7.13
N SER A 308 8.14 -5.02 -6.33
CA SER A 308 8.47 -6.43 -6.20
C SER A 308 8.49 -6.82 -4.73
N ASN A 309 8.66 -8.09 -4.46
CA ASN A 309 8.77 -8.64 -3.12
C ASN A 309 10.11 -9.35 -2.93
N THR A 310 10.58 -9.35 -1.69
CA THR A 310 11.72 -10.18 -1.27
C THR A 310 11.45 -10.72 0.12
N THR A 311 12.18 -11.77 0.53
CA THR A 311 11.97 -12.41 1.83
C THR A 311 13.30 -12.57 2.55
N ALA A 312 13.42 -12.04 3.76
CA ALA A 312 14.48 -12.39 4.69
C ALA A 312 14.05 -13.61 5.51
N VAL A 313 15.01 -14.46 5.86
CA VAL A 313 14.79 -15.71 6.59
C VAL A 313 15.82 -15.83 7.70
N LEU A 314 15.37 -16.14 8.90
CA LEU A 314 16.17 -16.50 10.08
C LEU A 314 15.45 -17.61 10.85
N SER A 315 16.16 -18.31 11.71
CA SER A 315 15.49 -19.16 12.71
C SER A 315 14.88 -18.31 13.83
N ALA A 316 13.87 -18.83 14.51
CA ALA A 316 13.27 -18.16 15.66
C ALA A 316 14.30 -17.89 16.78
N ARG A 317 15.31 -18.76 16.93
CA ARG A 317 16.43 -18.57 17.84
C ARG A 317 17.28 -17.38 17.44
N GLU A 318 17.77 -17.33 16.19
CA GLU A 318 18.58 -16.21 15.69
C GLU A 318 17.84 -14.88 15.84
N LEU A 319 16.55 -14.87 15.49
CA LEU A 319 15.74 -13.66 15.58
C LEU A 319 15.61 -13.13 17.01
N ARG A 320 15.61 -14.02 18.04
CA ARG A 320 15.50 -13.63 19.45
C ARG A 320 16.83 -13.37 20.11
N GLU A 321 17.84 -14.23 19.88
CA GLU A 321 19.09 -14.25 20.66
C GLU A 321 20.20 -13.42 20.05
N GLU A 322 20.26 -13.32 18.70
CA GLU A 322 21.32 -12.56 18.04
C GLU A 322 21.10 -11.04 18.17
N PRO A 323 22.16 -10.23 18.12
CA PRO A 323 22.04 -8.77 18.14
C PRO A 323 21.19 -8.24 16.99
N LEU A 324 20.58 -7.04 17.16
CA LEU A 324 19.78 -6.39 16.10
C LEU A 324 20.56 -6.25 14.77
N ALA A 325 21.87 -6.02 14.84
CA ALA A 325 22.73 -5.93 13.68
C ALA A 325 22.69 -7.19 12.79
N HIS A 326 22.55 -8.39 13.38
CA HIS A 326 22.39 -9.64 12.65
C HIS A 326 21.07 -9.67 11.83
N THR A 327 19.98 -9.31 12.47
CA THR A 327 18.67 -9.21 11.78
C THR A 327 18.68 -8.15 10.69
N VAL A 328 19.34 -7.01 10.95
CA VAL A 328 19.53 -5.93 9.95
C VAL A 328 20.34 -6.42 8.76
N ALA A 329 21.39 -7.22 8.97
CA ALA A 329 22.18 -7.81 7.89
C ALA A 329 21.32 -8.74 7.01
N ALA A 330 20.48 -9.58 7.61
CA ALA A 330 19.56 -10.46 6.88
C ALA A 330 18.54 -9.67 6.06
N VAL A 331 17.94 -8.63 6.63
CA VAL A 331 16.99 -7.75 5.93
C VAL A 331 17.66 -7.00 4.78
N ARG A 332 18.85 -6.44 5.02
CA ARG A 332 19.65 -5.76 3.98
C ARG A 332 19.98 -6.69 2.82
N ALA A 333 20.48 -7.89 3.12
CA ALA A 333 20.80 -8.89 2.11
C ALA A 333 19.57 -9.28 1.29
N ALA A 334 18.39 -9.39 1.91
CA ALA A 334 17.15 -9.65 1.22
C ALA A 334 16.80 -8.52 0.23
N VAL A 335 16.85 -7.26 0.66
CA VAL A 335 16.58 -6.10 -0.20
C VAL A 335 17.58 -5.99 -1.34
N GLN A 336 18.87 -6.23 -1.09
CA GLN A 336 19.92 -6.20 -2.10
C GLN A 336 19.79 -7.28 -3.19
N ARG A 337 19.06 -8.37 -2.92
CA ARG A 337 18.75 -9.38 -3.95
C ARG A 337 17.78 -8.86 -5.02
N VAL A 338 17.03 -7.80 -4.77
CA VAL A 338 16.17 -7.16 -5.77
C VAL A 338 17.04 -6.30 -6.70
N THR A 339 17.68 -6.95 -7.66
CA THR A 339 18.54 -6.32 -8.67
C THR A 339 17.81 -6.19 -10.02
N PRO A 340 18.31 -5.38 -10.97
CA PRO A 340 17.73 -5.34 -12.32
C PRO A 340 17.68 -6.72 -13.00
N VAL A 341 18.66 -7.58 -12.74
CA VAL A 341 18.68 -8.97 -13.25
C VAL A 341 17.51 -9.77 -12.66
N ARG A 342 17.33 -9.70 -11.34
CA ARG A 342 16.23 -10.39 -10.65
C ARG A 342 14.86 -9.89 -11.13
N VAL A 343 14.71 -8.59 -11.35
CA VAL A 343 13.45 -8.02 -11.85
C VAL A 343 13.13 -8.52 -13.25
N ARG A 344 14.13 -8.65 -14.15
CA ARG A 344 13.93 -9.25 -15.48
C ARG A 344 13.49 -10.72 -15.40
N GLN A 345 14.08 -11.52 -14.52
CA GLN A 345 13.69 -12.91 -14.29
C GLN A 345 12.25 -13.01 -13.77
N GLU A 346 11.88 -12.15 -12.83
CA GLU A 346 10.52 -12.05 -12.30
C GLU A 346 9.52 -11.67 -13.40
N ALA A 347 9.82 -10.64 -14.19
CA ALA A 347 8.97 -10.22 -15.31
C ALA A 347 8.80 -11.36 -16.33
N ALA A 348 9.88 -12.08 -16.66
CA ALA A 348 9.83 -13.22 -17.58
C ALA A 348 8.98 -14.38 -17.01
N PHE A 349 9.09 -14.68 -15.72
CA PHE A 349 8.24 -15.66 -15.06
C PHE A 349 6.77 -15.26 -15.13
N LEU A 350 6.44 -14.03 -14.75
CA LEU A 350 5.08 -13.50 -14.72
C LEU A 350 4.46 -13.47 -16.13
N GLU A 351 5.25 -13.08 -17.13
CA GLU A 351 4.83 -13.08 -18.53
C GLU A 351 4.53 -14.49 -19.03
N ALA A 352 5.38 -15.48 -18.70
CA ALA A 352 5.11 -16.87 -19.02
C ALA A 352 3.81 -17.39 -18.37
N GLN A 353 3.50 -16.95 -17.15
CA GLN A 353 2.21 -17.28 -16.51
C GLN A 353 1.03 -16.59 -17.21
N ARG A 354 1.23 -15.35 -17.68
CA ARG A 354 0.21 -14.62 -18.45
C ARG A 354 -0.09 -15.31 -19.77
N GLN A 355 0.94 -15.67 -20.52
CA GLN A 355 0.81 -16.42 -21.80
C GLN A 355 0.12 -17.77 -21.62
N ALA A 356 0.33 -18.40 -20.47
CA ALA A 356 -0.32 -19.67 -20.11
C ALA A 356 -1.76 -19.47 -19.53
N GLY A 357 -2.33 -18.25 -19.52
CA GLY A 357 -3.64 -17.94 -18.96
C GLY A 357 -3.74 -18.13 -17.45
N ARG A 358 -2.60 -18.06 -16.74
CA ARG A 358 -2.50 -18.35 -15.30
C ARG A 358 -2.26 -17.12 -14.42
N SER A 359 -2.23 -15.89 -14.95
CA SER A 359 -1.99 -14.67 -14.17
C SER A 359 -2.86 -14.57 -12.92
N ALA A 360 -4.16 -14.88 -13.05
CA ALA A 360 -5.09 -14.86 -11.92
C ALA A 360 -4.80 -15.91 -10.84
N ARG A 361 -3.88 -16.84 -11.08
CA ARG A 361 -3.46 -17.88 -10.14
C ARG A 361 -2.09 -17.61 -9.51
N VAL A 362 -1.40 -16.56 -9.95
CA VAL A 362 -0.13 -16.15 -9.33
C VAL A 362 -0.44 -15.37 -8.06
N LEU A 363 0.06 -15.82 -6.94
CA LEU A 363 -0.07 -15.15 -5.65
C LEU A 363 1.31 -14.96 -5.03
N SER A 364 1.49 -13.85 -4.32
CA SER A 364 2.71 -13.61 -3.54
C SER A 364 2.79 -14.60 -2.37
N ARG A 365 3.96 -15.23 -2.18
CA ARG A 365 4.24 -16.08 -1.01
C ARG A 365 4.12 -15.29 0.29
N MET A 366 4.51 -14.01 0.30
CA MET A 366 4.34 -13.13 1.44
C MET A 366 2.89 -13.11 1.95
N SER A 367 1.90 -13.11 1.05
CA SER A 367 0.48 -13.16 1.42
C SER A 367 0.01 -14.58 1.77
N LEU A 368 0.44 -15.58 1.00
CA LEU A 368 0.06 -16.98 1.22
C LEU A 368 0.54 -17.50 2.58
N ASP A 369 1.80 -17.22 2.90
CA ASP A 369 2.50 -17.72 4.08
C ASP A 369 2.26 -16.85 5.33
N ALA A 370 1.47 -15.78 5.22
CA ALA A 370 1.14 -14.89 6.36
C ALA A 370 0.46 -15.63 7.52
N PHE A 371 -0.22 -16.75 7.25
CA PHE A 371 -0.83 -17.59 8.29
C PHE A 371 0.15 -18.62 8.88
N ASP A 372 1.34 -18.79 8.26
CA ASP A 372 2.29 -19.85 8.56
C ASP A 372 3.66 -19.29 9.03
N GLY A 373 3.69 -18.04 9.51
CA GLY A 373 4.88 -17.47 10.15
C GLY A 373 5.58 -16.35 9.39
N THR A 374 5.05 -15.89 8.26
CA THR A 374 5.59 -14.73 7.55
C THR A 374 5.03 -13.44 8.12
N VAL A 375 5.91 -12.49 8.45
CA VAL A 375 5.55 -11.09 8.68
C VAL A 375 5.63 -10.37 7.34
N ALA A 376 4.57 -9.65 6.96
CA ALA A 376 4.57 -8.82 5.76
C ALA A 376 4.88 -7.36 6.14
N LEU A 377 5.94 -6.79 5.59
CA LEU A 377 6.34 -5.40 5.80
C LEU A 377 6.10 -4.56 4.55
N ASN A 378 5.36 -3.47 4.72
CA ASN A 378 5.21 -2.43 3.72
C ASN A 378 5.60 -1.08 4.34
N ASP A 379 6.75 -0.53 3.95
CA ASP A 379 7.21 0.78 4.40
C ASP A 379 6.80 1.87 3.40
N SER A 380 5.77 2.60 3.77
CA SER A 380 5.27 3.80 3.10
C SER A 380 5.67 5.09 3.84
N GLY A 381 6.62 5.04 4.78
CA GLY A 381 7.00 6.15 5.65
C GLY A 381 7.61 7.37 4.94
N ARG A 382 7.92 7.26 3.65
CA ARG A 382 8.42 8.39 2.82
C ARG A 382 7.35 8.98 1.90
N LEU A 383 6.13 8.46 1.91
CA LEU A 383 5.07 8.95 1.05
C LEU A 383 4.59 10.34 1.53
N PRO A 384 4.56 11.36 0.66
CA PRO A 384 4.24 12.74 1.04
C PRO A 384 2.73 12.97 1.22
N VAL A 385 2.08 12.16 2.04
CA VAL A 385 0.61 12.16 2.22
C VAL A 385 0.08 13.44 2.87
N TYR A 386 0.91 14.10 3.67
CA TYR A 386 0.53 15.34 4.36
C TYR A 386 0.77 16.61 3.55
N THR A 387 1.16 16.51 2.27
CA THR A 387 1.32 17.66 1.37
C THR A 387 0.09 17.96 0.52
N LEU A 388 -0.99 17.17 0.67
CA LEU A 388 -2.19 17.29 -0.15
C LEU A 388 -3.09 18.43 0.35
N GLU A 389 -3.19 19.51 -0.41
CA GLU A 389 -4.00 20.68 -0.10
C GLU A 389 -5.17 20.79 -1.07
N PHE A 390 -6.38 20.97 -0.51
CA PHE A 390 -7.62 21.12 -1.27
C PHE A 390 -8.45 22.31 -0.76
N GLY A 391 -7.80 23.47 -0.56
CA GLY A 391 -8.45 24.69 -0.10
C GLY A 391 -8.83 24.71 1.40
N ALA A 392 -8.59 23.61 2.12
CA ALA A 392 -8.89 23.44 3.54
C ALA A 392 -7.62 23.17 4.37
N GLY A 393 -6.46 23.64 3.89
CA GLY A 393 -5.16 23.33 4.47
C GLY A 393 -4.72 21.91 4.20
N ARG A 394 -3.70 21.48 4.93
CA ARG A 394 -3.16 20.11 4.84
C ARG A 394 -3.97 19.14 5.68
N PRO A 395 -4.02 17.83 5.31
CA PRO A 395 -4.62 16.85 6.19
C PRO A 395 -3.82 16.81 7.50
N PHE A 396 -4.53 16.81 8.61
CA PHE A 396 -3.91 16.66 9.93
C PHE A 396 -3.75 15.20 10.33
N TRP A 397 -4.43 14.30 9.61
CA TRP A 397 -4.35 12.88 9.83
C TRP A 397 -4.60 12.08 8.54
N PHE A 398 -3.99 10.90 8.47
CA PHE A 398 -4.08 9.98 7.36
C PHE A 398 -4.24 8.55 7.88
N GLU A 399 -5.10 7.76 7.25
CA GLU A 399 -5.35 6.38 7.65
C GLU A 399 -5.53 5.42 6.48
N PHE A 400 -5.08 4.20 6.70
CA PHE A 400 -5.41 3.04 5.88
C PHE A 400 -6.45 2.16 6.58
N PRO A 401 -7.33 1.49 5.83
CA PRO A 401 -8.10 0.38 6.38
C PRO A 401 -7.17 -0.71 6.94
N ALA A 402 -7.64 -1.37 7.99
CA ALA A 402 -6.93 -2.49 8.58
C ALA A 402 -6.74 -3.63 7.56
N SER A 403 -5.56 -4.22 7.50
CA SER A 403 -5.33 -5.43 6.72
C SER A 403 -6.15 -6.59 7.31
N PRO A 404 -6.87 -7.36 6.49
CA PRO A 404 -7.51 -8.60 6.94
C PRO A 404 -6.50 -9.76 7.09
N ILE A 405 -5.27 -9.57 6.60
CA ILE A 405 -4.18 -10.55 6.68
C ILE A 405 -3.41 -10.28 7.97
N PRO A 406 -3.28 -11.27 8.85
CA PRO A 406 -2.52 -11.12 10.09
C PRO A 406 -1.01 -10.98 9.81
N TRP A 407 -0.28 -10.53 10.82
CA TRP A 407 1.17 -10.34 10.80
C TRP A 407 1.63 -9.38 9.69
N THR A 408 0.82 -8.34 9.43
CA THR A 408 1.17 -7.27 8.50
C THR A 408 1.62 -6.04 9.29
N ALA A 409 2.80 -5.52 8.96
CA ALA A 409 3.35 -4.26 9.43
C ALA A 409 3.32 -3.24 8.30
N LEU A 410 2.58 -2.15 8.47
CA LEU A 410 2.56 -1.01 7.58
C LEU A 410 3.16 0.18 8.31
N VAL A 411 4.16 0.80 7.71
CA VAL A 411 4.81 2.00 8.22
C VAL A 411 4.35 3.20 7.41
N THR A 412 3.93 4.29 8.07
CA THR A 412 3.48 5.52 7.43
C THR A 412 4.20 6.74 8.00
N PRO A 413 4.26 7.86 7.26
CA PRO A 413 4.74 9.12 7.83
C PRO A 413 3.76 9.64 8.88
N THR A 414 4.23 10.55 9.72
CA THR A 414 3.44 11.30 10.68
C THR A 414 3.16 12.71 10.17
N PRO A 415 2.15 13.40 10.70
CA PRO A 415 1.87 14.79 10.32
C PRO A 415 2.97 15.79 10.73
N ASP A 416 3.84 15.41 11.66
CA ASP A 416 4.86 16.28 12.25
C ASP A 416 6.07 16.50 11.32
N ASP A 417 6.20 15.68 10.26
CA ASP A 417 7.28 15.72 9.24
C ASP A 417 8.72 15.74 9.85
N ASP A 418 8.86 15.18 11.04
CA ASP A 418 10.09 15.17 11.84
C ASP A 418 10.87 13.84 11.77
N HIS A 419 10.55 12.99 10.79
CA HIS A 419 11.02 11.60 10.65
C HIS A 419 10.44 10.60 11.65
N SER A 420 9.49 10.98 12.49
CA SER A 420 8.65 10.04 13.24
C SER A 420 7.89 9.10 12.31
N ARG A 421 7.47 7.93 12.81
CA ARG A 421 6.73 6.94 12.01
C ARG A 421 5.55 6.41 12.79
N ASP A 422 4.41 6.30 12.12
CA ASP A 422 3.29 5.51 12.61
C ASP A 422 3.41 4.08 12.07
N VAL A 423 3.43 3.11 12.99
CA VAL A 423 3.51 1.68 12.69
C VAL A 423 2.15 1.05 12.96
N HIS A 424 1.55 0.50 11.92
CA HIS A 424 0.24 -0.17 11.99
C HIS A 424 0.45 -1.68 11.91
N LEU A 425 0.25 -2.37 13.02
CA LEU A 425 0.42 -3.82 13.14
C LEU A 425 -0.95 -4.50 13.08
N SER A 426 -1.24 -5.20 12.00
CA SER A 426 -2.42 -6.07 11.91
C SER A 426 -2.03 -7.46 12.35
N VAL A 427 -2.53 -7.89 13.52
CA VAL A 427 -2.14 -9.12 14.19
C VAL A 427 -3.37 -9.86 14.74
N PRO A 428 -3.29 -11.15 15.11
CA PRO A 428 -4.35 -11.83 15.84
C PRO A 428 -4.72 -11.09 17.12
N ARG A 429 -5.97 -11.25 17.59
CA ARG A 429 -6.51 -10.52 18.73
C ARG A 429 -5.65 -10.66 19.98
N GLU A 430 -5.22 -11.89 20.30
CA GLU A 430 -4.39 -12.19 21.47
C GLU A 430 -3.04 -11.45 21.40
N ALA A 431 -2.43 -11.41 20.21
CA ALA A 431 -1.20 -10.67 19.98
C ALA A 431 -1.41 -9.15 20.09
N ALA A 432 -2.57 -8.64 19.62
CA ALA A 432 -2.91 -7.23 19.75
C ALA A 432 -3.10 -6.82 21.22
N ASP A 433 -3.70 -7.66 22.03
CA ASP A 433 -3.89 -7.43 23.45
C ASP A 433 -2.55 -7.46 24.21
N ALA A 434 -1.65 -8.38 23.84
CA ALA A 434 -0.27 -8.40 24.37
C ALA A 434 0.51 -7.14 23.99
N LEU A 435 0.47 -6.70 22.73
CA LEU A 435 1.18 -5.49 22.25
C LEU A 435 0.75 -4.20 22.95
N ARG A 436 -0.45 -4.15 23.54
CA ARG A 436 -0.93 -3.01 24.34
C ARG A 436 -0.42 -3.03 25.76
N SER A 437 0.17 -4.13 26.24
CA SER A 437 0.75 -4.18 27.58
C SER A 437 2.00 -3.29 27.67
N PRO A 438 2.32 -2.72 28.85
CA PRO A 438 3.49 -1.85 29.00
C PRO A 438 4.79 -2.50 28.51
N ARG A 439 5.01 -3.77 28.86
CA ARG A 439 6.19 -4.54 28.46
C ARG A 439 6.40 -4.56 26.92
N TRP A 440 5.35 -4.86 26.17
CA TRP A 440 5.44 -4.95 24.71
C TRP A 440 5.42 -3.58 24.03
N ALA A 441 4.72 -2.60 24.61
CA ALA A 441 4.74 -1.22 24.14
C ALA A 441 6.14 -0.61 24.25
N GLU A 442 6.87 -0.85 25.35
CA GLU A 442 8.28 -0.44 25.52
C GLU A 442 9.18 -1.14 24.51
N ARG A 443 9.02 -2.45 24.31
CA ARG A 443 9.78 -3.19 23.30
C ARG A 443 9.56 -2.67 21.89
N LEU A 444 8.33 -2.36 21.51
CA LEU A 444 8.04 -1.77 20.21
C LEU A 444 8.75 -0.44 19.99
N ARG A 445 8.99 0.34 21.06
CA ARG A 445 9.71 1.61 21.02
C ARG A 445 11.23 1.46 21.06
N GLY A 446 11.74 0.25 21.16
CA GLY A 446 13.18 -0.02 21.20
C GLY A 446 13.86 0.24 22.56
N ALA A 447 13.08 0.49 23.62
CA ALA A 447 13.62 0.81 24.95
C ALA A 447 14.24 -0.38 25.71
N ALA A 448 14.08 -1.61 25.21
CA ALA A 448 14.38 -2.85 25.95
C ALA A 448 15.56 -3.68 25.40
N ASP A 449 16.25 -3.24 24.37
CA ASP A 449 17.37 -4.00 23.80
C ASP A 449 18.74 -3.56 24.38
N GLY A 450 18.92 -3.74 25.70
CA GLY A 450 20.23 -3.98 26.26
C GLY A 450 20.71 -5.41 25.91
N PRO A 451 22.01 -5.72 25.93
CA PRO A 451 22.51 -7.06 25.66
C PRO A 451 21.94 -8.05 26.70
N GLY A 452 20.96 -8.86 26.26
CA GLY A 452 20.29 -9.88 27.07
C GLY A 452 18.79 -9.70 27.27
N GLY A 453 18.13 -8.80 26.60
CA GLY A 453 16.71 -8.43 26.85
C GLY A 453 15.70 -8.90 25.79
N LEU A 454 15.66 -10.19 25.45
CA LEU A 454 14.49 -10.84 24.83
C LEU A 454 13.91 -11.92 25.72
#